data_4820a6bc90e1603c92178029cefe1544
#
_entry.id   4820a6bc90e1603c92178029cefe1544
#
_cell.length_a   1.000
_cell.length_b   1.000
_cell.length_c   1.000
_cell.angle_alpha   90.00
_cell.angle_beta   90.00
_cell.angle_gamma   90.00
#
_symmetry.space_group_name_H-M   'P 1'
#
loop_
_entity.id
_entity.type
_entity.pdbx_description
1 polymer ?
#
loop_
_entity_poly.entity_id
_entity_poly.type
_entity_poly.pdbx_seq_one_letter_code
_entity_poly.pdbx_strand_id
1 'polypeptide(L)'
;MNVTYEDVRNSEEIRTYIKQADESLKAIGYTEHSFAHCTKVAKVAGDLLEKLGYDAHEVELARIAGFMHDIGNVVNRIDHAKVGL
;
A
#
# COMPACT_ATOMS: atom_id res chain seq x y z
N MET A 1 -4.54 -7.09 21.26
CA MET A 1 -5.33 -7.00 20.04
C MET A 1 -4.40 -7.04 18.83
N ASN A 2 -4.67 -7.96 17.92
CA ASN A 2 -3.80 -8.12 16.76
C ASN A 2 -4.46 -7.50 15.53
N VAL A 3 -3.76 -6.58 14.89
CA VAL A 3 -4.19 -5.99 13.64
C VAL A 3 -3.76 -6.93 12.51
N THR A 4 -4.68 -7.27 11.63
CA THR A 4 -4.40 -8.14 10.49
C THR A 4 -4.26 -7.33 9.22
N TYR A 5 -3.69 -7.95 8.19
CA TYR A 5 -3.63 -7.32 6.87
C TYR A 5 -5.04 -6.97 6.36
N GLU A 6 -6.02 -7.85 6.58
CA GLU A 6 -7.39 -7.56 6.14
C GLU A 6 -7.97 -6.34 6.85
N ASP A 7 -7.65 -6.14 8.14
CA ASP A 7 -8.06 -4.95 8.86
C ASP A 7 -7.49 -3.69 8.22
N VAL A 8 -6.20 -3.72 7.88
CA VAL A 8 -5.53 -2.58 7.25
C VAL A 8 -6.11 -2.31 5.87
N ARG A 9 -6.24 -3.35 5.06
CA ARG A 9 -6.73 -3.24 3.69
C ARG A 9 -8.17 -2.71 3.64
N ASN A 10 -8.99 -3.08 4.61
CA ASN A 10 -10.40 -2.70 4.64
C ASN A 10 -10.70 -1.47 5.48
N SER A 11 -9.69 -0.81 6.03
CA SER A 11 -9.87 0.42 6.77
C SER A 11 -10.43 1.51 5.86
N GLU A 12 -11.55 2.11 6.23
CA GLU A 12 -12.15 3.19 5.46
C GLU A 12 -11.21 4.38 5.33
N GLU A 13 -10.51 4.70 6.41
CA GLU A 13 -9.57 5.82 6.40
C GLU A 13 -8.44 5.58 5.40
N ILE A 14 -7.88 4.40 5.39
CA ILE A 14 -6.80 4.04 4.48
C ILE A 14 -7.29 4.03 3.05
N ARG A 15 -8.47 3.44 2.81
CA ARG A 15 -9.05 3.38 1.46
C ARG A 15 -9.37 4.77 0.92
N THR A 16 -9.92 5.62 1.77
CA THR A 16 -10.22 7.01 1.39
C THR A 16 -8.94 7.76 1.05
N TYR A 17 -7.92 7.58 1.87
CA TYR A 17 -6.63 8.19 1.64
C TYR A 17 -6.03 7.75 0.30
N ILE A 18 -6.05 6.47 0.02
CA ILE A 18 -5.52 5.93 -1.24
C ILE A 18 -6.31 6.47 -2.43
N LYS A 19 -7.63 6.54 -2.29
CA LYS A 19 -8.49 7.08 -3.35
C LYS A 19 -8.16 8.53 -3.64
N GLN A 20 -7.98 9.34 -2.61
CA GLN A 20 -7.63 10.75 -2.79
C GLN A 20 -6.24 10.89 -3.40
N ALA A 21 -5.31 10.05 -2.99
CA ALA A 21 -3.96 10.03 -3.56
C ALA A 21 -4.01 9.66 -5.04
N ASP A 22 -4.83 8.67 -5.39
CA ASP A 22 -4.98 8.22 -6.77
C ASP A 22 -5.57 9.34 -7.65
N GLU A 23 -6.58 10.04 -7.14
CA GLU A 23 -7.17 11.17 -7.85
C GLU A 23 -6.17 12.31 -8.05
N SER A 24 -5.36 12.59 -7.02
CA SER A 24 -4.33 13.61 -7.11
C SER A 24 -3.27 13.24 -8.15
N LEU A 25 -2.87 11.97 -8.20
CA LEU A 25 -1.91 11.51 -9.20
C LEU A 25 -2.47 11.61 -10.61
N LYS A 26 -3.74 11.28 -10.80
CA LYS A 26 -4.39 11.42 -12.10
C LYS A 26 -4.39 12.87 -12.57
N ALA A 27 -4.65 13.79 -11.65
CA ALA A 27 -4.69 15.22 -11.97
C ALA A 27 -3.35 15.75 -12.47
N ILE A 28 -2.24 15.11 -12.09
CA ILE A 28 -0.91 15.51 -12.53
C ILE A 28 -0.32 14.59 -13.60
N GLY A 29 -1.15 13.72 -14.18
CA GLY A 29 -0.75 12.92 -15.33
C GLY A 29 -0.37 11.47 -15.06
N TYR A 30 -0.44 11.02 -13.82
CA TYR A 30 -0.18 9.61 -13.49
C TYR A 30 -1.45 8.79 -13.65
N THR A 31 -1.29 7.55 -14.09
CA THR A 31 -2.41 6.65 -14.36
C THR A 31 -2.45 5.40 -13.48
N GLU A 32 -1.54 5.29 -12.52
CA GLU A 32 -1.48 4.11 -11.65
C GLU A 32 -2.69 4.04 -10.71
N HIS A 33 -3.17 2.81 -10.50
CA HIS A 33 -4.24 2.53 -9.54
C HIS A 33 -3.60 2.17 -8.19
N SER A 34 -3.43 3.15 -7.33
CA SER A 34 -2.68 3.02 -6.09
C SER A 34 -3.15 1.87 -5.20
N PHE A 35 -4.46 1.71 -5.03
CA PHE A 35 -4.98 0.63 -4.19
C PHE A 35 -4.63 -0.74 -4.74
N ALA A 36 -4.79 -0.93 -6.05
CA ALA A 36 -4.46 -2.20 -6.69
C ALA A 36 -2.97 -2.49 -6.59
N HIS A 37 -2.15 -1.48 -6.75
CA HIS A 37 -0.71 -1.63 -6.64
C HIS A 37 -0.28 -1.98 -5.20
N CYS A 38 -0.82 -1.30 -4.20
CA CYS A 38 -0.54 -1.60 -2.80
C CYS A 38 -0.93 -3.04 -2.47
N THR A 39 -2.09 -3.48 -2.95
CA THR A 39 -2.57 -4.84 -2.74
C THR A 39 -1.63 -5.87 -3.38
N LYS A 40 -1.15 -5.58 -4.58
CA LYS A 40 -0.22 -6.47 -5.28
C LYS A 40 1.11 -6.60 -4.54
N VAL A 41 1.66 -5.48 -4.08
CA VAL A 41 2.92 -5.48 -3.32
C VAL A 41 2.76 -6.28 -2.04
N ALA A 42 1.64 -6.09 -1.33
CA ALA A 42 1.36 -6.83 -0.10
C ALA A 42 1.32 -8.33 -0.36
N LYS A 43 0.64 -8.74 -1.42
CA LYS A 43 0.53 -10.16 -1.78
C LYS A 43 1.88 -10.76 -2.10
N VAL A 44 2.68 -10.08 -2.90
CA VAL A 44 4.01 -10.57 -3.28
C VAL A 44 4.90 -10.71 -2.05
N ALA A 45 4.89 -9.73 -1.16
CA ALA A 45 5.68 -9.77 0.06
C ALA A 45 5.29 -10.95 0.95
N GLY A 46 3.99 -11.15 1.14
CA GLY A 46 3.49 -12.26 1.96
C GLY A 46 3.81 -13.61 1.34
N ASP A 47 3.56 -13.76 0.04
CA ASP A 47 3.82 -15.02 -0.66
C ASP A 47 5.30 -15.38 -0.62
N LEU A 48 6.17 -14.39 -0.74
CA LEU A 48 7.61 -14.63 -0.68
C LEU A 48 8.02 -15.19 0.69
N LEU A 49 7.57 -14.57 1.77
CA LEU A 49 7.90 -15.05 3.10
C LEU A 49 7.30 -16.42 3.39
N GLU A 50 6.08 -16.67 2.90
CA GLU A 50 5.46 -17.98 3.06
C GLU A 50 6.29 -19.07 2.38
N LYS A 51 6.77 -18.81 1.17
CA LYS A 51 7.62 -19.75 0.44
C LYS A 51 8.96 -19.99 1.13
N LEU A 52 9.46 -18.99 1.85
CA LEU A 52 10.71 -19.12 2.58
C LEU A 52 10.54 -19.80 3.93
N GLY A 53 9.31 -20.18 4.29
CA GLY A 53 9.06 -20.94 5.50
C GLY A 53 8.83 -20.12 6.76
N TYR A 54 8.59 -18.83 6.63
CA TYR A 54 8.30 -18.00 7.80
C TYR A 54 6.91 -18.31 8.33
N ASP A 55 6.68 -18.04 9.60
CA ASP A 55 5.39 -18.37 10.22
C ASP A 55 4.28 -17.39 9.78
N ALA A 56 3.04 -17.76 10.12
CA ALA A 56 1.88 -16.98 9.70
C ALA A 56 1.91 -15.53 10.20
N HIS A 57 2.43 -15.31 11.40
CA HIS A 57 2.51 -13.97 11.97
C HIS A 57 3.47 -13.09 11.16
N GLU A 58 4.62 -13.62 10.79
CA GLU A 58 5.59 -12.88 10.00
C GLU A 58 5.12 -12.63 8.58
N VAL A 59 4.40 -13.61 8.00
CA VAL A 59 3.78 -13.43 6.68
C VAL A 59 2.76 -12.29 6.74
N GLU A 60 1.96 -12.24 7.78
CA GLU A 60 0.97 -11.17 7.96
C GLU A 60 1.62 -9.81 8.10
N LEU A 61 2.68 -9.72 8.90
CA LEU A 61 3.43 -8.47 9.06
C LEU A 61 4.03 -8.01 7.74
N ALA A 62 4.51 -8.94 6.92
CA ALA A 62 5.06 -8.60 5.62
C ALA A 62 3.98 -8.02 4.69
N ARG A 63 2.77 -8.58 4.73
CA ARG A 63 1.66 -8.06 3.93
C ARG A 63 1.30 -6.64 4.35
N ILE A 64 1.19 -6.40 5.65
CA ILE A 64 0.89 -5.07 6.17
C ILE A 64 1.99 -4.09 5.79
N ALA A 65 3.24 -4.46 6.02
CA ALA A 65 4.37 -3.59 5.71
C ALA A 65 4.45 -3.26 4.22
N GLY A 66 4.24 -4.26 3.36
CA GLY A 66 4.27 -4.05 1.92
C GLY A 66 3.18 -3.08 1.47
N PHE A 67 1.97 -3.27 1.99
CA PHE A 67 0.84 -2.42 1.67
C PHE A 67 1.10 -0.97 2.09
N MET A 68 1.53 -0.77 3.34
CA MET A 68 1.76 0.57 3.90
C MET A 68 2.98 1.25 3.29
N HIS A 69 4.00 0.49 2.97
CA HIS A 69 5.21 1.04 2.34
C HIS A 69 4.88 1.67 1.00
N ASP A 70 4.03 1.01 0.23
CA ASP A 70 3.66 1.51 -1.07
C ASP A 70 2.78 2.76 -0.97
N ILE A 71 1.92 2.83 0.05
CA ILE A 71 1.16 4.06 0.34
C ILE A 71 2.12 5.22 0.57
N GLY A 72 3.18 4.99 1.34
CA GLY A 72 4.20 6.01 1.60
C GLY A 72 4.85 6.50 0.31
N ASN A 73 5.14 5.61 -0.61
CA ASN A 73 5.70 5.98 -1.90
C ASN A 73 4.76 6.85 -2.72
N VAL A 74 3.47 6.54 -2.69
CA VAL A 74 2.45 7.33 -3.40
C VAL A 74 2.41 8.76 -2.84
N VAL A 75 2.40 8.89 -1.53
CA VAL A 75 2.40 10.20 -0.87
C VAL A 75 3.65 10.99 -1.26
N ASN A 76 4.79 10.34 -1.26
CA ASN A 76 6.05 10.97 -1.62
C ASN A 76 6.02 11.51 -3.05
N ARG A 77 5.45 10.77 -3.98
CA ARG A 77 5.30 11.22 -5.38
C ARG A 77 4.42 12.46 -5.47
N ILE A 78 3.32 12.48 -4.71
CA ILE A 78 2.42 13.63 -4.69
C ILE A 78 3.13 14.87 -4.14
N ASP A 79 3.89 14.71 -3.05
CA ASP A 79 4.63 15.81 -2.45
C ASP A 79 5.68 16.37 -3.42
N HIS A 80 6.39 15.52 -4.11
CA HIS A 80 7.36 15.95 -5.11
C HIS A 80 6.70 16.75 -6.22
N ALA A 81 5.55 16.31 -6.69
CA ALA A 81 4.83 17.01 -7.73
C ALA A 81 4.33 18.39 -7.26
N LYS A 82 3.88 18.48 -6.01
CA LYS A 82 3.36 19.73 -5.45
C LYS A 82 4.45 20.75 -5.16
N VAL A 83 5.67 20.32 -4.91
CA VAL A 83 6.76 21.23 -4.59
C VAL A 83 7.29 21.95 -5.84
N GLY A 84 6.71 21.68 -6.98
CA GLY A 84 7.01 22.47 -8.17
C GLY A 84 8.25 22.04 -8.90
N LEU A 85 8.45 20.81 -8.95
CA LEU A 85 9.55 20.27 -9.74
C LEU A 85 9.33 20.39 -11.25
#